data_7e1c753cf8eb429854798f6c005d1c7b
#
_entry.id   7e1c753cf8eb429854798f6c005d1c7b
#
_cell.length_a   1.000
_cell.length_b   1.000
_cell.length_c   1.000
_cell.angle_alpha   90.00
_cell.angle_beta   90.00
_cell.angle_gamma   90.00
#
_symmetry.space_group_name_H-M   'P 1'
#
loop_
_entity.id
_entity.type
_entity.pdbx_description
1 polymer ?
#
loop_
_entity_poly.entity_id
_entity_poly.type
_entity_poly.pdbx_seq_one_letter_code
_entity_poly.pdbx_strand_id
1 'polypeptide(L)'
;MNKKLILCAAFLVAAVANTFACTNLIVGKNASADGSTIVSYSADSYGLFGELYHYPAATYKKGTLLDVYEWDTGKYLGKIEQARQTYNVIGNMNEFQVTIGETTFGGRPELVDSTGIIDYGSLIYIGLQRSRTAREAIKIMTDLVQEYGYYSSGESFTIADPNEIWIMELIGKGPGIRGAVWVAVRVPDDCISAHANQSRIHQFDMNDKENCLYSPDVISFAREKGYFSGVNKDFSFADAYAPLDFGARRFCEARVWSYFNMFTDQGKAFLPYIQGETNDPMPLFMKPNRKISVQDVQNAMRDHYEGTPLDISNDFGAGPYKTPYRLSPLNFKVDGQEYFNERPISTQQSGFVFVAQMRASMPDAVGGVLWFGTDDANMTVFTPVYCCTDKVPVCYTRVGGADYITFSWDSSFWIFNWVSNMVYPRYDLMIGDIRATQHELEGTFHEAQAGIESMATRLYQKNPDEAKAFLTNYTNMTAQSTFDTWKRLGEFIIVKYADGVIRKMKDGKFERNSIGQPAGVIRPGYPKEFLEEYVKRTGERYKVKE
;
A
#
# COMPACT_ATOMS: atom_id res chain seq x y z
N MET A 1 35.06 -25.79 -49.33
CA MET A 1 35.03 -24.50 -48.61
C MET A 1 33.68 -24.39 -47.93
N ASN A 2 33.60 -24.81 -46.68
CA ASN A 2 32.35 -24.81 -45.91
C ASN A 2 32.34 -23.58 -44.99
N LYS A 3 31.44 -22.65 -45.27
CA LYS A 3 31.13 -21.55 -44.35
C LYS A 3 30.17 -22.05 -43.30
N LYS A 4 30.64 -22.22 -42.07
CA LYS A 4 29.78 -22.44 -40.89
C LYS A 4 29.12 -21.12 -40.53
N LEU A 5 27.81 -21.10 -40.67
CA LEU A 5 26.95 -20.02 -40.13
C LEU A 5 26.85 -20.21 -38.62
N ILE A 6 27.44 -19.30 -37.84
CA ILE A 6 27.25 -19.24 -36.41
C ILE A 6 25.96 -18.46 -36.15
N LEU A 7 24.92 -19.17 -35.77
CA LEU A 7 23.65 -18.59 -35.33
C LEU A 7 23.82 -18.18 -33.86
N CYS A 8 24.05 -16.91 -33.59
CA CYS A 8 23.97 -16.34 -32.24
C CYS A 8 22.47 -16.27 -31.83
N ALA A 9 22.02 -17.25 -31.10
CA ALA A 9 20.75 -17.15 -30.40
C ALA A 9 20.92 -16.17 -29.23
N ALA A 10 20.47 -14.94 -29.40
CA ALA A 10 20.30 -14.00 -28.30
C ALA A 10 19.15 -14.53 -27.42
N PHE A 11 19.49 -15.16 -26.31
CA PHE A 11 18.54 -15.36 -25.21
C PHE A 11 18.20 -14.00 -24.63
N LEU A 12 17.05 -13.43 -25.01
CA LEU A 12 16.40 -12.40 -24.22
C LEU A 12 15.94 -13.10 -22.93
N VAL A 13 16.75 -12.97 -21.88
CA VAL A 13 16.27 -13.17 -20.52
C VAL A 13 15.33 -11.98 -20.26
N ALA A 14 14.04 -12.20 -20.46
CA ALA A 14 13.04 -11.32 -19.89
C ALA A 14 13.25 -11.40 -18.36
N ALA A 15 13.92 -10.40 -17.80
CA ALA A 15 13.89 -10.18 -16.38
C ALA A 15 12.40 -10.05 -16.00
N VAL A 16 11.86 -11.04 -15.30
CA VAL A 16 10.59 -10.91 -14.60
C VAL A 16 10.89 -9.84 -13.55
N ALA A 17 10.63 -8.59 -13.89
CA ALA A 17 10.58 -7.54 -12.89
C ALA A 17 9.54 -8.00 -11.88
N ASN A 18 9.97 -8.34 -10.66
CA ASN A 18 9.08 -8.44 -9.52
C ASN A 18 8.41 -7.08 -9.43
N THR A 19 7.17 -7.01 -9.90
CA THR A 19 6.39 -5.77 -9.85
C THR A 19 5.94 -5.58 -8.42
N PHE A 20 6.79 -4.97 -7.60
CA PHE A 20 6.34 -4.31 -6.38
C PHE A 20 5.35 -3.23 -6.80
N ALA A 21 4.20 -3.21 -6.21
CA ALA A 21 3.11 -2.37 -6.68
C ALA A 21 2.35 -1.76 -5.51
N CYS A 22 3.00 -0.86 -4.80
CA CYS A 22 2.50 -0.17 -3.62
C CYS A 22 1.59 1.02 -3.98
N THR A 23 0.78 1.51 -3.05
CA THR A 23 -0.07 2.70 -3.23
C THR A 23 -0.06 3.52 -1.95
N ASN A 24 0.17 4.84 -2.09
CA ASN A 24 0.04 5.82 -1.02
C ASN A 24 -1.04 6.83 -1.37
N LEU A 25 -1.99 7.06 -0.45
CA LEU A 25 -2.98 8.13 -0.49
C LEU A 25 -2.69 9.13 0.63
N ILE A 26 -2.82 10.41 0.35
CA ILE A 26 -2.34 11.49 1.20
C ILE A 26 -3.44 12.53 1.40
N VAL A 27 -3.63 12.97 2.66
CA VAL A 27 -4.58 14.05 3.01
C VAL A 27 -3.88 15.06 3.92
N GLY A 28 -3.75 16.30 3.46
CA GLY A 28 -3.23 17.42 4.26
C GLY A 28 -4.13 17.75 5.45
N LYS A 29 -3.57 18.29 6.53
CA LYS A 29 -4.29 18.52 7.80
C LYS A 29 -5.52 19.42 7.67
N ASN A 30 -5.51 20.40 6.73
CA ASN A 30 -6.64 21.26 6.46
C ASN A 30 -7.61 20.65 5.43
N ALA A 31 -7.27 19.54 4.77
CA ALA A 31 -8.16 18.75 3.93
C ALA A 31 -8.88 17.66 4.73
N SER A 32 -8.31 17.22 5.86
CA SER A 32 -8.90 16.20 6.72
C SER A 32 -10.09 16.71 7.55
N ALA A 33 -10.93 15.77 8.01
CA ALA A 33 -12.14 16.07 8.77
C ALA A 33 -11.86 16.51 10.21
N ASP A 34 -10.75 16.05 10.80
CA ASP A 34 -10.40 16.25 12.22
C ASP A 34 -9.11 17.05 12.44
N GLY A 35 -8.51 17.58 11.36
CA GLY A 35 -7.26 18.35 11.42
C GLY A 35 -6.01 17.48 11.52
N SER A 36 -6.11 16.15 11.40
CA SER A 36 -4.97 15.26 11.30
C SER A 36 -4.30 15.31 9.93
N THR A 37 -3.02 15.03 9.86
CA THR A 37 -2.39 14.56 8.62
C THR A 37 -2.69 13.07 8.46
N ILE A 38 -3.07 12.64 7.24
CA ILE A 38 -3.41 11.24 6.97
C ILE A 38 -2.60 10.72 5.79
N VAL A 39 -1.99 9.56 5.97
CA VAL A 39 -1.21 8.87 4.94
C VAL A 39 -1.61 7.40 4.94
N SER A 40 -1.89 6.83 3.76
CA SER A 40 -2.07 5.38 3.64
C SER A 40 -0.91 4.74 2.88
N TYR A 41 -0.77 3.44 3.05
CA TYR A 41 0.18 2.62 2.31
C TYR A 41 -0.34 1.20 2.18
N SER A 42 -0.22 0.61 0.99
CA SER A 42 -0.31 -0.82 0.77
C SER A 42 1.04 -1.35 0.30
N ALA A 43 1.53 -2.39 0.95
CA ALA A 43 2.75 -3.09 0.54
C ALA A 43 2.37 -4.29 -0.32
N ASP A 44 2.50 -4.14 -1.64
CA ASP A 44 1.97 -5.09 -2.60
C ASP A 44 3.08 -5.91 -3.27
N SER A 45 3.22 -7.16 -2.87
CA SER A 45 4.19 -8.09 -3.46
C SER A 45 3.73 -9.53 -3.26
N TYR A 46 3.84 -10.36 -4.29
CA TYR A 46 3.58 -11.80 -4.20
C TYR A 46 4.59 -12.57 -3.34
N GLY A 47 5.62 -11.91 -2.84
CA GLY A 47 6.65 -12.49 -1.96
C GLY A 47 6.61 -11.95 -0.54
N LEU A 48 5.66 -11.06 -0.19
CA LEU A 48 5.63 -10.37 1.09
C LEU A 48 4.64 -11.02 2.07
N PHE A 49 5.15 -11.44 3.22
CA PHE A 49 4.33 -11.83 4.36
C PHE A 49 3.90 -10.61 5.15
N GLY A 50 2.59 -10.45 5.37
CA GLY A 50 2.05 -9.31 6.12
C GLY A 50 2.24 -9.46 7.62
N GLU A 51 3.13 -8.64 8.19
CA GLU A 51 3.38 -8.58 9.64
C GLU A 51 3.48 -7.13 10.11
N LEU A 52 3.27 -6.91 11.39
CA LEU A 52 3.46 -5.61 12.03
C LEU A 52 4.88 -5.55 12.61
N TYR A 53 5.77 -4.85 11.93
CA TYR A 53 7.16 -4.71 12.36
C TYR A 53 7.27 -3.90 13.65
N HIS A 54 8.27 -4.23 14.47
CA HIS A 54 8.56 -3.49 15.69
C HIS A 54 10.05 -3.37 15.93
N TYR A 55 10.51 -2.14 16.11
CA TYR A 55 11.87 -1.80 16.47
C TYR A 55 11.82 -1.01 17.79
N PRO A 56 12.13 -1.64 18.94
CA PRO A 56 12.04 -0.96 20.23
C PRO A 56 13.08 0.15 20.37
N ALA A 57 12.72 1.18 21.12
CA ALA A 57 13.68 2.23 21.52
C ALA A 57 14.89 1.63 22.24
N ALA A 58 16.08 2.10 21.91
CA ALA A 58 17.32 1.58 22.51
C ALA A 58 18.42 2.64 22.58
N THR A 59 19.42 2.38 23.45
CA THR A 59 20.64 3.19 23.57
C THR A 59 21.87 2.34 23.29
N TYR A 60 22.76 2.83 22.46
CA TYR A 60 23.94 2.13 21.98
C TYR A 60 25.24 2.84 22.40
N LYS A 61 26.33 2.10 22.55
CA LYS A 61 27.65 2.67 22.75
C LYS A 61 28.14 3.37 21.48
N LYS A 62 28.96 4.42 21.65
CA LYS A 62 29.60 5.07 20.49
C LYS A 62 30.42 4.07 19.68
N GLY A 63 30.28 4.10 18.36
CA GLY A 63 30.97 3.21 17.42
C GLY A 63 30.32 1.82 17.28
N THR A 64 29.12 1.59 17.84
CA THR A 64 28.32 0.41 17.52
C THR A 64 27.97 0.44 16.03
N LEU A 65 28.03 -0.70 15.36
CA LEU A 65 27.66 -0.86 13.96
C LEU A 65 26.33 -1.61 13.86
N LEU A 66 25.52 -1.20 12.91
CA LEU A 66 24.26 -1.84 12.50
C LEU A 66 24.52 -2.63 11.22
N ASP A 67 24.20 -3.92 11.23
CA ASP A 67 24.16 -4.75 10.03
C ASP A 67 22.93 -4.38 9.20
N VAL A 68 23.13 -4.16 7.89
CA VAL A 68 22.06 -3.80 6.95
C VAL A 68 21.85 -4.96 6.00
N TYR A 69 20.59 -5.36 5.87
CA TYR A 69 20.14 -6.40 4.96
C TYR A 69 19.11 -5.81 4.00
N GLU A 70 19.18 -6.18 2.74
CA GLU A 70 18.18 -5.80 1.76
C GLU A 70 16.81 -6.35 2.17
N TRP A 71 15.82 -5.49 2.15
CA TRP A 71 14.50 -5.73 2.71
C TRP A 71 13.78 -6.94 2.08
N ASP A 72 13.81 -7.05 0.75
CA ASP A 72 13.02 -8.04 0.03
C ASP A 72 13.63 -9.45 0.05
N THR A 73 14.96 -9.54 -0.01
CA THR A 73 15.67 -10.82 -0.15
C THR A 73 16.43 -11.26 1.09
N GLY A 74 16.62 -10.34 2.05
CA GLY A 74 17.46 -10.58 3.22
C GLY A 74 18.96 -10.66 2.90
N LYS A 75 19.38 -10.21 1.70
CA LYS A 75 20.80 -10.16 1.33
C LYS A 75 21.54 -9.19 2.23
N TYR A 76 22.65 -9.64 2.80
CA TYR A 76 23.53 -8.76 3.57
C TYR A 76 24.21 -7.72 2.68
N LEU A 77 24.01 -6.43 2.99
CA LEU A 77 24.55 -5.30 2.22
C LEU A 77 25.81 -4.70 2.86
N GLY A 78 25.93 -4.69 4.17
CA GLY A 78 27.07 -4.10 4.87
C GLY A 78 26.74 -3.61 6.27
N LYS A 79 27.57 -2.69 6.77
CA LYS A 79 27.41 -2.08 8.11
C LYS A 79 27.41 -0.57 8.00
N ILE A 80 26.57 0.06 8.82
CA ILE A 80 26.55 1.51 9.01
C ILE A 80 26.77 1.86 10.47
N GLU A 81 27.12 3.10 10.79
CA GLU A 81 27.19 3.55 12.18
C GLU A 81 25.78 3.56 12.81
N GLN A 82 25.62 2.90 13.96
CA GLN A 82 24.38 2.92 14.71
C GLN A 82 24.24 4.24 15.47
N ALA A 83 23.03 4.84 15.40
CA ALA A 83 22.72 6.00 16.22
C ALA A 83 22.84 5.64 17.72
N ARG A 84 23.32 6.59 18.54
CA ARG A 84 23.47 6.36 19.99
C ARG A 84 22.14 6.13 20.69
N GLN A 85 21.08 6.71 20.17
CA GLN A 85 19.70 6.54 20.62
C GLN A 85 18.82 6.27 19.42
N THR A 86 17.97 5.25 19.53
CA THR A 86 16.90 4.98 18.56
C THR A 86 15.56 5.10 19.26
N TYR A 87 14.53 5.45 18.47
CA TYR A 87 13.16 5.60 18.93
C TYR A 87 12.34 4.33 18.68
N ASN A 88 11.25 4.18 19.43
CA ASN A 88 10.29 3.09 19.22
C ASN A 88 9.59 3.27 17.87
N VAL A 89 9.57 2.21 17.07
CA VAL A 89 8.89 2.16 15.76
C VAL A 89 7.93 0.99 15.75
N ILE A 90 6.70 1.24 15.43
CA ILE A 90 5.66 0.23 15.21
C ILE A 90 5.13 0.31 13.78
N GLY A 91 5.31 -0.76 13.00
CA GLY A 91 5.06 -0.70 11.57
C GLY A 91 5.85 0.44 10.92
N ASN A 92 5.14 1.30 10.21
CA ASN A 92 5.71 2.46 9.51
C ASN A 92 5.58 3.79 10.27
N MET A 93 5.35 3.75 11.58
CA MET A 93 5.20 4.94 12.43
C MET A 93 6.08 4.85 13.69
N ASN A 94 6.71 5.95 14.09
CA ASN A 94 7.48 6.01 15.33
C ASN A 94 6.71 6.70 16.48
N GLU A 95 7.27 6.68 17.68
CA GLU A 95 6.66 7.24 18.90
C GLU A 95 6.43 8.76 18.89
N PHE A 96 6.98 9.47 17.89
CA PHE A 96 6.76 10.90 17.64
C PHE A 96 5.77 11.13 16.49
N GLN A 97 5.00 10.12 16.09
CA GLN A 97 4.04 10.16 15.00
C GLN A 97 4.69 10.39 13.61
N VAL A 98 6.00 10.28 13.46
CA VAL A 98 6.62 10.32 12.13
C VAL A 98 6.25 9.04 11.40
N THR A 99 5.73 9.18 10.18
CA THR A 99 5.28 8.06 9.34
C THR A 99 5.98 8.12 8.00
N ILE A 100 6.42 6.96 7.51
CA ILE A 100 7.02 6.83 6.17
C ILE A 100 6.33 5.70 5.42
N GLY A 101 5.71 6.03 4.28
CA GLY A 101 5.25 5.09 3.26
C GLY A 101 6.07 5.22 1.99
N GLU A 102 5.98 4.26 1.08
CA GLU A 102 6.74 4.31 -0.18
C GLU A 102 5.98 3.73 -1.37
N THR A 103 6.48 3.99 -2.58
CA THR A 103 6.17 3.23 -3.79
C THR A 103 7.38 3.23 -4.73
N THR A 104 7.83 2.05 -5.12
CA THR A 104 8.92 1.90 -6.08
C THR A 104 8.49 2.34 -7.47
N PHE A 105 9.06 3.40 -8.01
CA PHE A 105 8.80 3.81 -9.40
C PHE A 105 9.79 3.21 -10.41
N GLY A 106 10.84 2.55 -9.93
CA GLY A 106 11.87 1.96 -10.78
C GLY A 106 12.79 3.00 -11.42
N GLY A 107 12.27 3.72 -12.39
CA GLY A 107 13.03 4.75 -13.11
C GLY A 107 14.06 4.16 -14.08
N ARG A 108 15.18 4.85 -14.28
CA ARG A 108 16.24 4.41 -15.18
C ARG A 108 17.06 3.28 -14.57
N PRO A 109 17.07 2.07 -15.16
CA PRO A 109 17.72 0.90 -14.55
C PRO A 109 19.25 1.05 -14.45
N GLU A 110 19.88 1.84 -15.30
CA GLU A 110 21.31 2.14 -15.24
C GLU A 110 21.74 2.97 -14.03
N LEU A 111 20.79 3.52 -13.28
CA LEU A 111 21.03 4.30 -12.07
C LEU A 111 21.00 3.47 -10.78
N VAL A 112 20.69 2.19 -10.87
CA VAL A 112 20.77 1.27 -9.71
C VAL A 112 22.24 1.03 -9.34
N ASP A 113 22.61 1.28 -8.08
CA ASP A 113 23.96 1.03 -7.56
C ASP A 113 23.99 -0.25 -6.70
N SER A 114 24.41 -1.36 -7.30
CA SER A 114 24.53 -2.65 -6.61
C SER A 114 25.62 -2.69 -5.53
N THR A 115 26.38 -1.62 -5.34
CA THR A 115 27.42 -1.48 -4.30
C THR A 115 26.96 -0.63 -3.12
N GLY A 116 25.78 -0.02 -3.21
CA GLY A 116 25.16 0.71 -2.10
C GLY A 116 24.86 -0.21 -0.91
N ILE A 117 24.86 0.37 0.29
CA ILE A 117 24.60 -0.38 1.55
C ILE A 117 23.17 -0.15 2.03
N ILE A 118 22.52 0.94 1.62
CA ILE A 118 21.17 1.30 2.06
C ILE A 118 20.16 0.98 0.96
N ASP A 119 19.22 0.10 1.23
CA ASP A 119 18.04 -0.14 0.40
C ASP A 119 16.83 0.68 0.89
N TYR A 120 15.73 0.70 0.11
CA TYR A 120 14.56 1.51 0.42
C TYR A 120 13.90 1.12 1.76
N GLY A 121 13.77 -0.18 2.04
CA GLY A 121 13.13 -0.67 3.26
C GLY A 121 13.96 -0.36 4.50
N SER A 122 15.29 -0.57 4.43
CA SER A 122 16.21 -0.16 5.52
C SER A 122 16.16 1.34 5.75
N LEU A 123 16.05 2.14 4.67
CA LEU A 123 15.96 3.59 4.77
C LEU A 123 14.71 4.05 5.56
N ILE A 124 13.58 3.34 5.40
CA ILE A 124 12.35 3.62 6.14
C ILE A 124 12.56 3.40 7.64
N TYR A 125 12.91 2.19 8.08
CA TYR A 125 12.97 1.93 9.52
C TYR A 125 14.12 2.65 10.22
N ILE A 126 15.27 2.85 9.56
CA ILE A 126 16.40 3.62 10.11
C ILE A 126 16.03 5.11 10.21
N GLY A 127 15.35 5.65 9.20
CA GLY A 127 14.82 7.02 9.23
C GLY A 127 13.86 7.23 10.39
N LEU A 128 12.90 6.32 10.57
CA LEU A 128 11.94 6.35 11.69
C LEU A 128 12.61 6.21 13.06
N GLN A 129 13.60 5.34 13.19
CA GLN A 129 14.35 5.17 14.46
C GLN A 129 15.15 6.41 14.88
N ARG A 130 15.41 7.34 13.97
CA ARG A 130 16.35 8.45 14.20
C ARG A 130 15.72 9.84 14.13
N SER A 131 14.44 9.98 13.67
CA SER A 131 13.79 11.26 13.43
C SER A 131 12.64 11.54 14.40
N ARG A 132 12.37 12.82 14.64
CA ARG A 132 11.23 13.32 15.42
C ARG A 132 10.26 14.15 14.57
N THR A 133 10.66 14.52 13.37
CA THR A 133 9.84 15.29 12.42
C THR A 133 10.05 14.77 11.01
N ALA A 134 9.13 15.08 10.11
CA ALA A 134 9.25 14.72 8.69
C ALA A 134 10.53 15.31 8.07
N ARG A 135 10.88 16.55 8.38
CA ARG A 135 12.12 17.20 7.88
C ARG A 135 13.39 16.54 8.40
N GLU A 136 13.42 16.13 9.67
CA GLU A 136 14.54 15.34 10.20
C GLU A 136 14.66 14.00 9.50
N ALA A 137 13.54 13.33 9.21
CA ALA A 137 13.55 12.07 8.47
C ALA A 137 14.14 12.25 7.07
N ILE A 138 13.69 13.26 6.29
CA ILE A 138 14.24 13.58 4.97
C ILE A 138 15.76 13.79 5.06
N LYS A 139 16.20 14.61 6.03
CA LYS A 139 17.64 14.88 6.21
C LYS A 139 18.43 13.59 6.51
N ILE A 140 17.95 12.79 7.45
CA ILE A 140 18.62 11.55 7.87
C ILE A 140 18.67 10.56 6.70
N MET A 141 17.57 10.36 5.98
CA MET A 141 17.49 9.45 4.85
C MET A 141 18.47 9.87 3.74
N THR A 142 18.51 11.16 3.40
CA THR A 142 19.38 11.68 2.35
C THR A 142 20.86 11.69 2.75
N ASP A 143 21.19 11.97 4.02
CA ASP A 143 22.54 11.88 4.56
C ASP A 143 23.05 10.42 4.53
N LEU A 144 22.23 9.44 4.96
CA LEU A 144 22.58 8.01 4.91
C LEU A 144 22.88 7.54 3.50
N VAL A 145 22.02 7.90 2.55
CA VAL A 145 22.21 7.55 1.14
C VAL A 145 23.50 8.19 0.58
N GLN A 146 23.78 9.45 0.94
CA GLN A 146 25.01 10.14 0.50
C GLN A 146 26.25 9.50 1.09
N GLU A 147 26.20 9.03 2.33
CA GLU A 147 27.35 8.43 3.01
C GLU A 147 27.59 6.97 2.62
N TYR A 148 26.51 6.17 2.51
CA TYR A 148 26.60 4.71 2.37
C TYR A 148 26.19 4.19 0.98
N GLY A 149 25.67 5.05 0.09
CA GLY A 149 25.14 4.67 -1.23
C GLY A 149 23.74 4.07 -1.16
N TYR A 150 23.02 4.11 -2.28
CA TYR A 150 21.65 3.65 -2.40
C TYR A 150 21.54 2.43 -3.31
N TYR A 151 21.08 1.31 -2.74
CA TYR A 151 21.08 0.00 -3.40
C TYR A 151 19.87 -0.23 -4.31
N SER A 152 18.70 0.33 -3.98
CA SER A 152 17.45 0.05 -4.68
C SER A 152 17.28 0.86 -5.98
N SER A 153 16.22 0.55 -6.73
CA SER A 153 15.74 1.37 -7.84
C SER A 153 15.09 2.67 -7.34
N GLY A 154 14.49 3.47 -8.23
CA GLY A 154 13.87 4.73 -7.85
C GLY A 154 12.65 4.57 -6.95
N GLU A 155 12.53 5.42 -5.93
CA GLU A 155 11.49 5.39 -4.91
C GLU A 155 10.81 6.74 -4.72
N SER A 156 9.48 6.70 -4.55
CA SER A 156 8.68 7.79 -4.00
C SER A 156 8.36 7.49 -2.54
N PHE A 157 8.81 8.34 -1.62
CA PHE A 157 8.48 8.26 -0.20
C PHE A 157 7.43 9.30 0.17
N THR A 158 6.39 8.90 0.90
CA THR A 158 5.57 9.83 1.69
C THR A 158 6.16 9.89 3.09
N ILE A 159 6.59 11.07 3.51
CA ILE A 159 7.19 11.32 4.84
C ILE A 159 6.33 12.34 5.56
N ALA A 160 5.75 11.97 6.68
CA ALA A 160 4.76 12.78 7.37
C ALA A 160 4.99 12.84 8.87
N ASP A 161 4.53 13.94 9.47
CA ASP A 161 4.35 14.11 10.90
C ASP A 161 3.01 14.83 11.17
N PRO A 162 2.61 15.15 12.41
CA PRO A 162 1.34 15.83 12.70
C PRO A 162 1.18 17.21 12.06
N ASN A 163 2.23 17.81 11.55
CA ASN A 163 2.23 19.20 11.06
C ASN A 163 2.34 19.30 9.55
N GLU A 164 3.07 18.38 8.92
CA GLU A 164 3.35 18.47 7.48
C GLU A 164 3.54 17.09 6.84
N ILE A 165 3.30 17.02 5.52
CA ILE A 165 3.51 15.84 4.70
C ILE A 165 4.40 16.21 3.53
N TRP A 166 5.35 15.35 3.21
CA TRP A 166 6.28 15.50 2.08
C TRP A 166 6.19 14.29 1.15
N ILE A 167 6.29 14.54 -0.15
CA ILE A 167 6.60 13.52 -1.14
C ILE A 167 8.05 13.71 -1.53
N MET A 168 8.88 12.69 -1.29
CA MET A 168 10.30 12.68 -1.68
C MET A 168 10.52 11.61 -2.74
N GLU A 169 11.01 12.01 -3.90
CA GLU A 169 11.42 11.10 -4.98
C GLU A 169 12.94 11.02 -5.04
N LEU A 170 13.46 9.80 -5.06
CA LEU A 170 14.89 9.53 -4.93
C LEU A 170 15.29 8.39 -5.87
N ILE A 171 16.44 8.52 -6.54
CA ILE A 171 17.03 7.48 -7.38
C ILE A 171 18.55 7.53 -7.28
N GLY A 172 19.21 6.37 -7.33
CA GLY A 172 20.67 6.26 -7.32
C GLY A 172 21.34 6.97 -8.48
N LYS A 173 22.68 6.96 -8.48
CA LYS A 173 23.51 7.59 -9.53
C LYS A 173 24.20 6.57 -10.44
N GLY A 174 23.92 5.28 -10.23
CA GLY A 174 24.53 4.17 -10.96
C GLY A 174 25.82 3.65 -10.32
N PRO A 175 26.32 2.52 -10.82
CA PRO A 175 27.45 1.81 -10.24
C PRO A 175 28.69 2.68 -10.06
N GLY A 176 29.25 2.67 -8.85
CA GLY A 176 30.49 3.39 -8.52
C GLY A 176 30.31 4.88 -8.23
N ILE A 177 29.10 5.43 -8.29
CA ILE A 177 28.79 6.82 -7.91
C ILE A 177 27.93 6.79 -6.66
N ARG A 178 28.55 7.06 -5.51
CA ARG A 178 27.86 7.04 -4.21
C ARG A 178 26.85 8.17 -4.10
N GLY A 179 25.73 7.90 -3.42
CA GLY A 179 24.66 8.85 -3.20
C GLY A 179 23.46 8.66 -4.13
N ALA A 180 22.55 9.59 -4.10
CA ALA A 180 21.36 9.63 -4.95
C ALA A 180 21.06 11.06 -5.40
N VAL A 181 20.27 11.21 -6.45
CA VAL A 181 19.57 12.45 -6.76
C VAL A 181 18.16 12.36 -6.22
N TRP A 182 17.66 13.44 -5.67
CA TRP A 182 16.35 13.45 -5.04
C TRP A 182 15.74 14.86 -5.02
N VAL A 183 14.42 14.89 -4.90
CA VAL A 183 13.62 16.09 -4.66
C VAL A 183 12.51 15.75 -3.68
N ALA A 184 12.22 16.63 -2.74
CA ALA A 184 11.12 16.50 -1.80
C ALA A 184 10.25 17.77 -1.86
N VAL A 185 8.95 17.58 -2.03
CA VAL A 185 7.98 18.67 -2.12
C VAL A 185 6.93 18.51 -1.04
N ARG A 186 6.67 19.59 -0.28
CA ARG A 186 5.66 19.60 0.78
C ARG A 186 4.26 19.61 0.18
N VAL A 187 3.40 18.73 0.68
CA VAL A 187 1.98 18.71 0.31
C VAL A 187 1.29 19.91 0.96
N PRO A 188 0.56 20.77 0.20
CA PRO A 188 -0.21 21.85 0.79
C PRO A 188 -1.25 21.33 1.78
N ASP A 189 -1.41 22.02 2.90
CA ASP A 189 -2.26 21.56 4.01
C ASP A 189 -3.74 21.34 3.61
N ASP A 190 -4.24 22.06 2.61
CA ASP A 190 -5.63 22.01 2.12
C ASP A 190 -5.82 21.09 0.88
N CYS A 191 -4.81 20.29 0.56
CA CYS A 191 -4.80 19.42 -0.61
C CYS A 191 -4.75 17.92 -0.24
N ILE A 192 -5.09 17.12 -1.23
CA ILE A 192 -4.81 15.69 -1.30
C ILE A 192 -3.76 15.40 -2.35
N SER A 193 -3.07 14.27 -2.21
CA SER A 193 -2.13 13.74 -3.19
C SER A 193 -2.13 12.21 -3.14
N ALA A 194 -1.47 11.60 -4.10
CA ALA A 194 -1.21 10.15 -4.11
C ALA A 194 0.00 9.85 -4.99
N HIS A 195 0.65 8.73 -4.75
CA HIS A 195 1.60 8.12 -5.69
C HIS A 195 1.47 6.60 -5.67
N ALA A 196 1.79 5.98 -6.78
CA ALA A 196 1.56 4.57 -6.99
C ALA A 196 2.51 4.00 -8.06
N ASN A 197 3.79 3.86 -7.71
CA ASN A 197 4.85 3.30 -8.56
C ASN A 197 5.18 4.10 -9.82
N GLN A 198 4.96 5.41 -9.81
CA GLN A 198 5.46 6.35 -10.81
C GLN A 198 5.93 7.62 -10.13
N SER A 199 7.06 8.15 -10.58
CA SER A 199 7.53 9.49 -10.19
C SER A 199 6.55 10.53 -10.72
N ARG A 200 6.14 11.48 -9.87
CA ARG A 200 5.11 12.49 -10.16
C ARG A 200 5.56 13.92 -9.94
N ILE A 201 6.76 14.14 -9.40
CA ILE A 201 7.32 15.47 -9.26
C ILE A 201 7.91 15.89 -10.61
N HIS A 202 7.15 16.69 -11.36
CA HIS A 202 7.61 17.31 -12.59
C HIS A 202 8.47 18.53 -12.28
N GLN A 203 7.99 19.74 -12.57
CA GLN A 203 8.67 20.99 -12.20
C GLN A 203 8.49 21.28 -10.71
N PHE A 204 9.50 21.87 -10.09
CA PHE A 204 9.47 22.28 -8.69
C PHE A 204 10.17 23.64 -8.50
N ASP A 205 9.73 24.42 -7.50
CA ASP A 205 10.31 25.74 -7.24
C ASP A 205 11.60 25.62 -6.42
N MET A 206 12.73 25.75 -7.08
CA MET A 206 14.05 25.71 -6.44
C MET A 206 14.32 26.86 -5.47
N ASN A 207 13.52 27.92 -5.49
CA ASN A 207 13.67 29.08 -4.61
C ASN A 207 12.84 28.96 -3.34
N ASP A 208 11.80 28.12 -3.33
CA ASP A 208 10.95 27.86 -2.16
C ASP A 208 11.62 26.84 -1.23
N LYS A 209 12.54 27.33 -0.40
CA LYS A 209 13.28 26.49 0.57
C LYS A 209 12.41 25.98 1.72
N GLU A 210 11.23 26.50 1.90
CA GLU A 210 10.28 26.04 2.91
C GLU A 210 9.51 24.81 2.43
N ASN A 211 9.11 24.77 1.16
CA ASN A 211 8.25 23.72 0.61
C ASN A 211 8.94 22.84 -0.43
N CYS A 212 10.22 23.07 -0.74
CA CYS A 212 10.98 22.28 -1.70
C CYS A 212 12.43 22.08 -1.24
N LEU A 213 12.83 20.81 -1.08
CA LEU A 213 14.17 20.37 -0.78
C LEU A 213 14.67 19.48 -1.91
N TYR A 214 15.96 19.52 -2.23
CA TYR A 214 16.51 18.73 -3.33
C TYR A 214 18.03 18.53 -3.20
N SER A 215 18.56 17.47 -3.84
CA SER A 215 20.01 17.27 -3.92
C SER A 215 20.66 18.36 -4.77
N PRO A 216 21.83 18.90 -4.38
CA PRO A 216 22.49 20.02 -5.07
C PRO A 216 22.75 19.76 -6.54
N ASP A 217 22.92 18.51 -6.92
CA ASP A 217 23.29 18.04 -8.25
C ASP A 217 22.12 17.45 -9.06
N VAL A 218 20.87 17.56 -8.59
CA VAL A 218 19.71 16.94 -9.23
C VAL A 218 19.55 17.35 -10.72
N ILE A 219 19.90 18.57 -11.11
CA ILE A 219 19.84 19.02 -12.50
C ILE A 219 21.16 18.79 -13.23
N SER A 220 22.29 19.09 -12.59
CA SER A 220 23.60 18.93 -13.23
C SER A 220 23.90 17.48 -13.58
N PHE A 221 23.52 16.54 -12.71
CA PHE A 221 23.64 15.11 -12.98
C PHE A 221 22.75 14.66 -14.16
N ALA A 222 21.51 15.16 -14.24
CA ALA A 222 20.66 14.87 -15.39
C ALA A 222 21.25 15.37 -16.72
N ARG A 223 21.90 16.55 -16.70
CA ARG A 223 22.61 17.06 -17.88
C ARG A 223 23.84 16.23 -18.25
N GLU A 224 24.64 15.85 -17.26
CA GLU A 224 25.83 15.00 -17.47
C GLU A 224 25.42 13.67 -18.10
N LYS A 225 24.32 13.07 -17.68
CA LYS A 225 23.80 11.82 -18.24
C LYS A 225 23.04 12.00 -19.56
N GLY A 226 22.81 13.23 -20.02
CA GLY A 226 22.04 13.51 -21.24
C GLY A 226 20.54 13.33 -21.10
N TYR A 227 20.01 13.29 -19.87
CA TYR A 227 18.57 13.16 -19.60
C TYR A 227 17.83 14.48 -19.70
N PHE A 228 18.54 15.59 -19.63
CA PHE A 228 17.98 16.94 -19.71
C PHE A 228 18.98 17.92 -20.36
N SER A 229 18.48 18.81 -21.25
CA SER A 229 19.28 19.82 -21.92
C SER A 229 18.70 21.25 -21.85
N GLY A 230 17.55 21.44 -21.21
CA GLY A 230 16.85 22.73 -21.11
C GLY A 230 17.40 23.68 -20.07
N VAL A 231 16.70 24.80 -19.84
CA VAL A 231 17.00 25.73 -18.75
C VAL A 231 16.42 25.20 -17.42
N ASN A 232 17.05 25.54 -16.28
CA ASN A 232 16.69 24.96 -14.97
C ASN A 232 15.20 25.00 -14.63
N LYS A 233 14.50 26.11 -14.98
CA LYS A 233 13.07 26.27 -14.70
C LYS A 233 12.16 25.26 -15.39
N ASP A 234 12.64 24.65 -16.48
CA ASP A 234 11.89 23.66 -17.28
C ASP A 234 12.27 22.22 -16.89
N PHE A 235 13.11 22.06 -15.88
CA PHE A 235 13.53 20.74 -15.41
C PHE A 235 12.38 20.02 -14.74
N SER A 236 12.11 18.80 -15.20
CA SER A 236 11.15 17.85 -14.61
C SER A 236 11.92 16.65 -14.06
N PHE A 237 11.76 16.38 -12.75
CA PHE A 237 12.40 15.21 -12.13
C PHE A 237 11.87 13.91 -12.74
N ALA A 238 10.54 13.78 -12.82
CA ALA A 238 9.89 12.61 -13.38
C ALA A 238 10.33 12.32 -14.81
N ASP A 239 10.32 13.33 -15.70
CA ASP A 239 10.69 13.13 -17.11
C ASP A 239 12.17 12.78 -17.27
N ALA A 240 13.05 13.35 -16.42
CA ALA A 240 14.48 13.07 -16.47
C ALA A 240 14.82 11.67 -15.95
N TYR A 241 14.23 11.24 -14.83
CA TYR A 241 14.65 10.05 -14.09
C TYR A 241 13.70 8.86 -14.19
N ALA A 242 12.44 9.09 -14.48
CA ALA A 242 11.41 8.05 -14.61
C ALA A 242 10.42 8.37 -15.74
N PRO A 243 10.86 8.37 -17.02
CA PRO A 243 10.00 8.69 -18.15
C PRO A 243 8.75 7.83 -18.15
N LEU A 244 7.60 8.47 -18.42
CA LEU A 244 6.30 7.81 -18.46
C LEU A 244 6.22 6.80 -19.62
N ASP A 245 5.88 5.56 -19.31
CA ASP A 245 5.56 4.53 -20.29
C ASP A 245 4.09 4.08 -20.15
N PHE A 246 3.70 3.05 -20.91
CA PHE A 246 2.36 2.49 -20.84
C PHE A 246 2.02 1.95 -19.44
N GLY A 247 2.94 1.21 -18.83
CA GLY A 247 2.76 0.63 -17.50
C GLY A 247 2.61 1.70 -16.41
N ALA A 248 3.47 2.72 -16.46
CA ALA A 248 3.40 3.88 -15.58
C ALA A 248 2.05 4.59 -15.65
N ARG A 249 1.49 4.74 -16.87
CA ARG A 249 0.18 5.38 -17.08
C ARG A 249 -0.97 4.50 -16.61
N ARG A 250 -1.03 3.24 -17.05
CA ARG A 250 -2.18 2.35 -16.87
C ARG A 250 -2.19 1.61 -15.54
N PHE A 251 -1.02 1.21 -15.04
CA PHE A 251 -0.94 0.47 -13.77
C PHE A 251 -0.61 1.36 -12.57
N CYS A 252 -0.08 2.57 -12.80
CA CYS A 252 0.36 3.47 -11.74
C CYS A 252 -0.52 4.72 -11.66
N GLU A 253 -0.46 5.61 -12.64
CA GLU A 253 -1.23 6.86 -12.64
C GLU A 253 -2.75 6.63 -12.61
N ALA A 254 -3.27 5.50 -13.13
CA ALA A 254 -4.69 5.17 -13.05
C ALA A 254 -5.19 5.04 -11.60
N ARG A 255 -4.36 4.54 -10.67
CA ARG A 255 -4.69 4.46 -9.24
C ARG A 255 -4.77 5.84 -8.59
N VAL A 256 -3.84 6.72 -8.94
CA VAL A 256 -3.86 8.12 -8.52
C VAL A 256 -5.09 8.84 -9.07
N TRP A 257 -5.41 8.61 -10.35
CA TRP A 257 -6.62 9.14 -10.96
C TRP A 257 -7.88 8.71 -10.23
N SER A 258 -7.99 7.43 -9.87
CA SER A 258 -9.15 6.92 -9.14
C SER A 258 -9.35 7.67 -7.83
N TYR A 259 -8.28 7.86 -7.05
CA TYR A 259 -8.33 8.61 -5.81
C TYR A 259 -8.77 10.08 -6.02
N PHE A 260 -8.19 10.77 -6.99
CA PHE A 260 -8.61 12.14 -7.33
C PHE A 260 -10.05 12.21 -7.83
N ASN A 261 -10.49 11.22 -8.63
CA ASN A 261 -11.85 11.14 -9.12
C ASN A 261 -12.88 10.95 -8.00
N MET A 262 -12.54 10.27 -6.91
CA MET A 262 -13.43 10.09 -5.75
C MET A 262 -13.66 11.38 -4.97
N PHE A 263 -12.64 12.24 -4.85
CA PHE A 263 -12.65 13.34 -3.88
C PHE A 263 -12.54 14.73 -4.49
N THR A 264 -12.43 14.85 -5.82
CA THR A 264 -12.34 16.15 -6.48
C THR A 264 -13.29 16.25 -7.67
N ASP A 265 -13.80 17.45 -7.91
CA ASP A 265 -14.67 17.69 -9.08
C ASP A 265 -13.89 17.64 -10.41
N GLN A 266 -12.59 17.90 -10.35
CA GLN A 266 -11.70 17.97 -11.51
C GLN A 266 -11.14 16.59 -11.92
N GLY A 267 -11.19 15.58 -11.05
CA GLY A 267 -10.59 14.26 -11.27
C GLY A 267 -11.02 13.62 -12.59
N LYS A 268 -12.31 13.72 -12.94
CA LYS A 268 -12.88 13.14 -14.17
C LYS A 268 -12.21 13.66 -15.45
N ALA A 269 -11.72 14.90 -15.44
CA ALA A 269 -11.10 15.53 -16.63
C ALA A 269 -9.81 14.84 -17.08
N PHE A 270 -9.17 14.06 -16.20
CA PHE A 270 -7.91 13.37 -16.47
C PHE A 270 -8.08 11.93 -16.99
N LEU A 271 -9.30 11.44 -17.18
CA LEU A 271 -9.52 10.12 -17.78
C LEU A 271 -8.86 9.98 -19.18
N PRO A 272 -8.93 10.97 -20.09
CA PRO A 272 -8.23 10.90 -21.37
C PRO A 272 -6.71 10.75 -21.25
N TYR A 273 -6.08 11.36 -20.22
CA TYR A 273 -4.66 11.14 -19.92
C TYR A 273 -4.39 9.67 -19.54
N ILE A 274 -5.21 9.10 -18.66
CA ILE A 274 -5.09 7.69 -18.25
C ILE A 274 -5.31 6.74 -19.43
N GLN A 275 -6.22 7.07 -20.36
CA GLN A 275 -6.49 6.29 -21.56
C GLN A 275 -5.44 6.48 -22.67
N GLY A 276 -4.49 7.40 -22.50
CA GLY A 276 -3.43 7.66 -23.47
C GLY A 276 -3.85 8.54 -24.65
N GLU A 277 -4.98 9.24 -24.52
CA GLU A 277 -5.50 10.15 -25.54
C GLU A 277 -4.82 11.52 -25.48
N THR A 278 -4.31 11.92 -24.32
CA THR A 278 -3.51 13.14 -24.11
C THR A 278 -2.25 12.83 -23.32
N ASN A 279 -1.29 13.77 -23.33
CA ASN A 279 -0.05 13.66 -22.55
C ASN A 279 0.02 14.68 -21.40
N ASP A 280 -1.07 15.41 -21.14
CA ASP A 280 -1.11 16.40 -20.07
C ASP A 280 -1.24 15.69 -18.72
N PRO A 281 -0.19 15.68 -17.86
CA PRO A 281 -0.20 14.91 -16.63
C PRO A 281 -1.18 15.49 -15.60
N MET A 282 -1.63 14.65 -14.68
CA MET A 282 -2.38 15.11 -13.51
C MET A 282 -1.49 15.96 -12.62
N PRO A 283 -2.04 17.02 -11.98
CA PRO A 283 -1.28 17.79 -10.99
C PRO A 283 -0.86 16.90 -9.81
N LEU A 284 0.26 17.25 -9.16
CA LEU A 284 0.76 16.53 -7.99
C LEU A 284 -0.22 16.65 -6.81
N PHE A 285 -0.91 17.78 -6.67
CA PHE A 285 -1.84 18.09 -5.59
C PHE A 285 -3.18 18.54 -6.13
N MET A 286 -4.28 18.15 -5.45
CA MET A 286 -5.63 18.63 -5.75
C MET A 286 -6.37 19.02 -4.47
N LYS A 287 -7.22 20.06 -4.54
CA LYS A 287 -8.12 20.39 -3.43
C LYS A 287 -9.32 19.46 -3.46
N PRO A 288 -9.64 18.77 -2.35
CA PRO A 288 -10.83 17.94 -2.29
C PRO A 288 -12.10 18.80 -2.24
N ASN A 289 -13.20 18.26 -2.74
CA ASN A 289 -14.52 18.92 -2.72
C ASN A 289 -15.23 18.84 -1.36
N ARG A 290 -14.70 18.07 -0.42
CA ARG A 290 -15.14 17.94 0.98
C ARG A 290 -13.99 17.57 1.90
N LYS A 291 -14.20 17.68 3.19
CA LYS A 291 -13.25 17.14 4.18
C LYS A 291 -13.22 15.61 4.10
N ILE A 292 -12.04 15.05 4.29
CA ILE A 292 -11.78 13.61 4.17
C ILE A 292 -11.48 13.03 5.56
N SER A 293 -12.21 11.99 5.94
CA SER A 293 -12.00 11.25 7.18
C SER A 293 -11.02 10.08 6.98
N VAL A 294 -10.54 9.50 8.08
CA VAL A 294 -9.77 8.25 8.06
C VAL A 294 -10.56 7.13 7.38
N GLN A 295 -11.87 7.03 7.66
CA GLN A 295 -12.74 6.04 7.03
C GLN A 295 -12.87 6.22 5.51
N ASP A 296 -12.87 7.47 5.02
CA ASP A 296 -12.84 7.74 3.58
C ASP A 296 -11.57 7.19 2.93
N VAL A 297 -10.41 7.36 3.58
CA VAL A 297 -9.14 6.82 3.08
C VAL A 297 -9.11 5.29 3.18
N GLN A 298 -9.61 4.69 4.27
CA GLN A 298 -9.78 3.24 4.39
C GLN A 298 -10.64 2.67 3.25
N ASN A 299 -11.74 3.35 2.92
CA ASN A 299 -12.60 2.96 1.79
C ASN A 299 -11.92 3.15 0.44
N ALA A 300 -11.16 4.23 0.26
CA ALA A 300 -10.40 4.46 -0.98
C ALA A 300 -9.32 3.39 -1.20
N MET A 301 -8.69 2.88 -0.13
CA MET A 301 -7.75 1.75 -0.24
C MET A 301 -8.42 0.45 -0.72
N ARG A 302 -9.74 0.34 -0.66
CA ARG A 302 -10.54 -0.83 -1.11
C ARG A 302 -11.01 -0.73 -2.57
N ASP A 303 -10.62 0.30 -3.29
CA ASP A 303 -11.10 0.61 -4.64
C ASP A 303 -10.62 -0.37 -5.72
N HIS A 304 -11.54 -0.70 -6.65
CA HIS A 304 -11.28 -1.45 -7.88
C HIS A 304 -11.84 -0.74 -9.10
N TYR A 305 -11.88 0.59 -9.09
CA TYR A 305 -12.45 1.44 -10.14
C TYR A 305 -13.96 1.31 -10.32
N GLU A 306 -14.69 0.81 -9.31
CA GLU A 306 -16.13 0.54 -9.40
C GLU A 306 -16.92 1.76 -9.89
N GLY A 307 -17.78 1.52 -10.88
CA GLY A 307 -18.63 2.56 -11.48
C GLY A 307 -17.89 3.54 -12.40
N THR A 308 -16.64 3.27 -12.75
CA THR A 308 -15.85 4.07 -13.70
C THR A 308 -15.66 3.32 -15.03
N PRO A 309 -15.16 3.97 -16.10
CA PRO A 309 -14.79 3.28 -17.34
C PRO A 309 -13.66 2.25 -17.18
N LEU A 310 -12.96 2.22 -16.06
CA LEU A 310 -11.89 1.25 -15.76
C LEU A 310 -12.37 0.05 -14.92
N ASP A 311 -13.67 0.00 -14.60
CA ASP A 311 -14.29 -1.06 -13.79
C ASP A 311 -14.21 -2.42 -14.48
N ILE A 312 -13.41 -3.31 -13.91
CA ILE A 312 -13.20 -4.68 -14.42
C ILE A 312 -14.16 -5.71 -13.82
N SER A 313 -15.06 -5.33 -12.92
CA SER A 313 -16.04 -6.24 -12.31
C SER A 313 -17.20 -6.61 -13.23
N ASN A 314 -17.38 -5.88 -14.34
CA ASN A 314 -18.49 -6.03 -15.28
C ASN A 314 -18.09 -6.63 -16.62
N ASP A 315 -16.82 -6.95 -16.87
CA ASP A 315 -16.38 -7.60 -18.09
C ASP A 315 -16.41 -9.14 -17.99
N PHE A 316 -16.13 -9.82 -19.11
CA PHE A 316 -16.08 -11.29 -19.15
C PHE A 316 -15.04 -11.89 -18.20
N GLY A 317 -13.91 -11.20 -17.97
CA GLY A 317 -12.84 -11.63 -17.08
C GLY A 317 -13.24 -11.67 -15.61
N ALA A 318 -14.30 -10.94 -15.23
CA ALA A 318 -14.86 -10.96 -13.87
C ALA A 318 -15.60 -12.28 -13.55
N GLY A 319 -15.88 -13.08 -14.57
CA GLY A 319 -16.63 -14.33 -14.40
C GLY A 319 -18.08 -14.11 -13.97
N PRO A 320 -18.79 -15.20 -13.59
CA PRO A 320 -20.22 -15.12 -13.26
C PRO A 320 -20.51 -14.35 -11.97
N TYR A 321 -19.54 -14.15 -11.11
CA TYR A 321 -19.73 -13.57 -9.79
C TYR A 321 -18.92 -12.28 -9.58
N LYS A 322 -18.65 -11.55 -10.67
CA LYS A 322 -18.16 -10.18 -10.69
C LYS A 322 -16.89 -9.95 -9.88
N THR A 323 -15.94 -10.88 -9.94
CA THR A 323 -14.67 -10.70 -9.22
C THR A 323 -13.90 -9.49 -9.77
N PRO A 324 -13.48 -8.52 -8.91
CA PRO A 324 -12.68 -7.38 -9.34
C PRO A 324 -11.18 -7.69 -9.40
N TYR A 325 -10.81 -8.95 -9.35
CA TYR A 325 -9.42 -9.42 -9.34
C TYR A 325 -9.03 -10.09 -10.63
N ARG A 326 -7.76 -9.94 -11.02
CA ARG A 326 -7.16 -10.64 -12.17
C ARG A 326 -5.90 -11.36 -11.74
N LEU A 327 -5.65 -12.50 -12.37
CA LEU A 327 -4.41 -13.24 -12.16
C LEU A 327 -3.25 -12.55 -12.88
N SER A 328 -2.07 -12.55 -12.25
CA SER A 328 -0.83 -12.11 -12.87
C SER A 328 -0.34 -13.17 -13.92
N PRO A 329 0.27 -12.75 -15.03
CA PRO A 329 0.57 -11.37 -15.41
C PRO A 329 -0.66 -10.61 -15.93
N LEU A 330 -0.73 -9.29 -15.63
CA LEU A 330 -1.84 -8.45 -16.09
C LEU A 330 -1.77 -8.15 -17.59
N ASN A 331 -0.60 -8.17 -18.19
CA ASN A 331 -0.40 -8.02 -19.63
C ASN A 331 -0.21 -9.39 -20.29
N PHE A 332 -0.77 -9.57 -21.47
CA PHE A 332 -0.76 -10.83 -22.21
C PHE A 332 -0.84 -10.60 -23.72
N LYS A 333 -0.55 -11.65 -24.51
CA LYS A 333 -0.61 -11.59 -25.96
C LYS A 333 -1.61 -12.62 -26.51
N VAL A 334 -2.41 -12.19 -27.49
CA VAL A 334 -3.26 -13.05 -28.30
C VAL A 334 -2.99 -12.76 -29.77
N ASP A 335 -2.66 -13.77 -30.54
CA ASP A 335 -2.33 -13.67 -31.98
C ASP A 335 -1.27 -12.59 -32.28
N GLY A 336 -0.30 -12.43 -31.39
CA GLY A 336 0.77 -11.44 -31.51
C GLY A 336 0.41 -10.02 -31.06
N GLN A 337 -0.85 -9.73 -30.81
CA GLN A 337 -1.32 -8.44 -30.29
C GLN A 337 -1.26 -8.42 -28.76
N GLU A 338 -0.75 -7.33 -28.19
CA GLU A 338 -0.68 -7.11 -26.74
C GLU A 338 -1.99 -6.58 -26.18
N TYR A 339 -2.35 -7.09 -25.01
CA TYR A 339 -3.53 -6.73 -24.21
C TYR A 339 -3.13 -6.65 -22.74
N PHE A 340 -3.98 -6.06 -21.91
CA PHE A 340 -3.77 -5.94 -20.47
C PHE A 340 -5.10 -6.00 -19.70
N ASN A 341 -5.00 -6.24 -18.40
CA ASN A 341 -6.06 -6.02 -17.42
C ASN A 341 -5.69 -4.82 -16.55
N GLU A 342 -6.68 -4.10 -16.04
CA GLU A 342 -6.45 -2.98 -15.11
C GLU A 342 -5.81 -3.45 -13.79
N ARG A 343 -5.08 -2.54 -13.16
CA ARG A 343 -4.49 -2.74 -11.85
C ARG A 343 -5.07 -1.73 -10.87
N PRO A 344 -6.05 -2.11 -10.03
CA PRO A 344 -6.71 -1.21 -9.08
C PRO A 344 -5.84 -0.91 -7.84
N ILE A 345 -6.34 -0.02 -6.96
CA ILE A 345 -5.70 0.28 -5.67
C ILE A 345 -5.64 -0.97 -4.81
N SER A 346 -6.78 -1.62 -4.57
CA SER A 346 -6.83 -2.87 -3.83
C SER A 346 -6.45 -4.06 -4.71
N THR A 347 -5.62 -4.95 -4.20
CA THR A 347 -5.12 -6.11 -4.94
C THR A 347 -4.82 -7.28 -4.02
N GLN A 348 -5.00 -8.50 -4.54
CA GLN A 348 -4.77 -9.75 -3.80
C GLN A 348 -3.29 -10.02 -3.43
N GLN A 349 -2.35 -9.22 -3.92
CA GLN A 349 -0.92 -9.38 -3.63
C GLN A 349 -0.43 -8.55 -2.44
N SER A 350 -1.32 -7.84 -1.75
CA SER A 350 -0.94 -7.03 -0.60
C SER A 350 -0.52 -7.92 0.58
N GLY A 351 0.64 -7.65 1.18
CA GLY A 351 1.04 -8.27 2.43
C GLY A 351 0.37 -7.60 3.62
N PHE A 352 0.43 -6.28 3.67
CA PHE A 352 -0.24 -5.45 4.68
C PHE A 352 -0.64 -4.08 4.11
N VAL A 353 -1.54 -3.44 4.80
CA VAL A 353 -2.05 -2.10 4.49
C VAL A 353 -2.23 -1.30 5.77
N PHE A 354 -2.02 0.00 5.70
CA PHE A 354 -2.37 0.88 6.81
C PHE A 354 -2.91 2.23 6.35
N VAL A 355 -3.60 2.89 7.28
CA VAL A 355 -3.91 4.32 7.24
C VAL A 355 -3.35 4.95 8.52
N ALA A 356 -2.37 5.83 8.40
CA ALA A 356 -1.76 6.55 9.50
C ALA A 356 -2.50 7.87 9.74
N GLN A 357 -2.88 8.13 10.98
CA GLN A 357 -3.53 9.34 11.45
C GLN A 357 -2.61 10.00 12.48
N MET A 358 -2.17 11.24 12.22
CA MET A 358 -1.23 11.97 13.07
C MET A 358 -1.82 13.31 13.49
N ARG A 359 -1.82 13.61 14.79
CA ARG A 359 -2.55 14.78 15.36
C ARG A 359 -1.69 15.58 16.32
N ALA A 360 -1.42 16.84 15.95
CA ALA A 360 -0.65 17.79 16.78
C ALA A 360 -1.38 18.26 18.04
N SER A 361 -2.70 18.06 18.13
CA SER A 361 -3.54 18.50 19.25
C SER A 361 -3.45 17.61 20.49
N MET A 362 -2.73 16.48 20.41
CA MET A 362 -2.62 15.46 21.45
C MET A 362 -1.14 15.19 21.79
N PRO A 363 -0.85 14.60 22.99
CA PRO A 363 0.48 14.05 23.24
C PRO A 363 0.84 13.01 22.19
N ASP A 364 2.12 12.93 21.78
CA ASP A 364 2.56 12.05 20.70
C ASP A 364 2.10 10.59 20.90
N ALA A 365 2.23 10.08 22.11
CA ALA A 365 1.81 8.71 22.45
C ALA A 365 0.33 8.42 22.19
N VAL A 366 -0.53 9.44 22.14
CA VAL A 366 -1.98 9.34 21.95
C VAL A 366 -2.39 9.77 20.54
N GLY A 367 -1.71 10.79 19.99
CA GLY A 367 -2.08 11.42 18.72
C GLY A 367 -1.83 10.56 17.49
N GLY A 368 -0.84 9.67 17.53
CA GLY A 368 -0.47 8.81 16.41
C GLY A 368 -1.19 7.47 16.44
N VAL A 369 -1.97 7.17 15.40
CA VAL A 369 -2.66 5.89 15.22
C VAL A 369 -2.35 5.34 13.83
N LEU A 370 -1.79 4.14 13.79
CA LEU A 370 -1.64 3.34 12.59
C LEU A 370 -2.82 2.37 12.51
N TRP A 371 -3.79 2.66 11.65
CA TRP A 371 -4.91 1.76 11.37
C TRP A 371 -4.38 0.67 10.46
N PHE A 372 -4.06 -0.49 11.03
CA PHE A 372 -3.31 -1.56 10.38
C PHE A 372 -4.16 -2.77 10.03
N GLY A 373 -3.91 -3.37 8.87
CA GLY A 373 -4.49 -4.64 8.43
C GLY A 373 -3.49 -5.48 7.66
N THR A 374 -3.64 -6.80 7.73
CA THR A 374 -2.88 -7.76 6.93
C THR A 374 -3.69 -8.19 5.71
N ASP A 375 -3.00 -8.63 4.64
CA ASP A 375 -3.61 -9.06 3.38
C ASP A 375 -4.22 -7.91 2.55
N ASP A 376 -5.09 -8.20 1.60
CA ASP A 376 -5.75 -7.29 0.68
C ASP A 376 -6.60 -6.23 1.41
N ALA A 377 -6.42 -4.97 1.07
CA ALA A 377 -7.15 -3.84 1.65
C ALA A 377 -8.68 -4.00 1.59
N ASN A 378 -9.20 -4.59 0.50
CA ASN A 378 -10.62 -4.85 0.32
C ASN A 378 -11.15 -5.89 1.31
N MET A 379 -10.33 -6.85 1.73
CA MET A 379 -10.70 -7.97 2.58
C MET A 379 -10.25 -7.81 4.03
N THR A 380 -9.43 -6.81 4.35
CA THR A 380 -8.90 -6.59 5.70
C THR A 380 -9.80 -5.73 6.58
N VAL A 381 -9.51 -5.72 7.88
CA VAL A 381 -10.04 -4.81 8.90
C VAL A 381 -8.93 -3.89 9.35
N PHE A 382 -9.15 -2.59 9.31
CA PHE A 382 -8.21 -1.60 9.81
C PHE A 382 -8.31 -1.50 11.34
N THR A 383 -7.36 -2.13 12.03
CA THR A 383 -7.32 -2.21 13.50
C THR A 383 -6.44 -1.10 14.06
N PRO A 384 -6.85 -0.37 15.12
CA PRO A 384 -6.07 0.75 15.66
C PRO A 384 -4.81 0.27 16.41
N VAL A 385 -3.64 0.71 15.95
CA VAL A 385 -2.34 0.50 16.58
C VAL A 385 -1.78 1.87 16.96
N TYR A 386 -1.65 2.15 18.26
CA TYR A 386 -1.10 3.43 18.70
C TYR A 386 0.43 3.45 18.56
N CYS A 387 0.99 4.59 18.16
CA CYS A 387 2.42 4.75 17.87
C CYS A 387 3.34 4.47 19.08
N CYS A 388 2.83 4.56 20.30
CA CYS A 388 3.54 4.25 21.54
C CYS A 388 3.53 2.76 21.90
N THR A 389 2.86 1.90 21.10
CA THR A 389 2.80 0.45 21.34
C THR A 389 4.21 -0.12 21.40
N ASP A 390 4.54 -0.79 22.51
CA ASP A 390 5.85 -1.37 22.78
C ASP A 390 5.84 -2.90 22.81
N LYS A 391 4.65 -3.50 22.64
CA LYS A 391 4.44 -4.94 22.55
C LYS A 391 3.47 -5.28 21.42
N VAL A 392 4.00 -5.84 20.36
CA VAL A 392 3.23 -6.20 19.16
C VAL A 392 2.18 -7.27 19.47
N PRO A 393 0.95 -7.17 18.93
CA PRO A 393 -0.02 -8.25 18.96
C PRO A 393 0.55 -9.53 18.32
N VAL A 394 0.49 -10.65 19.05
CA VAL A 394 1.11 -11.90 18.62
C VAL A 394 0.58 -12.39 17.27
N CYS A 395 -0.72 -12.22 17.01
CA CYS A 395 -1.33 -12.61 15.73
C CYS A 395 -0.79 -11.82 14.51
N TYR A 396 -0.18 -10.65 14.71
CA TYR A 396 0.46 -9.84 13.66
C TYR A 396 1.95 -10.12 13.48
N THR A 397 2.48 -11.16 14.12
CA THR A 397 3.88 -11.58 13.99
C THR A 397 3.99 -12.90 13.21
N ARG A 398 5.22 -13.40 13.04
CA ARG A 398 5.52 -14.73 12.48
C ARG A 398 5.23 -15.86 13.47
N VAL A 399 4.06 -15.80 14.11
CA VAL A 399 3.66 -16.78 15.13
C VAL A 399 3.62 -18.20 14.57
N GLY A 400 4.15 -19.15 15.32
CA GLY A 400 4.24 -20.56 14.88
C GLY A 400 5.20 -20.80 13.71
N GLY A 401 6.12 -19.84 13.45
CA GLY A 401 7.05 -19.90 12.31
C GLY A 401 6.39 -19.55 10.98
N ALA A 402 5.25 -18.84 11.01
CA ALA A 402 4.55 -18.39 9.82
C ALA A 402 5.44 -17.49 8.95
N ASP A 403 5.42 -17.73 7.66
CA ASP A 403 5.98 -16.89 6.62
C ASP A 403 5.13 -17.02 5.34
N TYR A 404 5.57 -16.44 4.24
CA TYR A 404 4.82 -16.47 2.98
C TYR A 404 4.59 -17.87 2.38
N ILE A 405 5.38 -18.85 2.77
CA ILE A 405 5.28 -20.26 2.32
C ILE A 405 4.99 -21.26 3.46
N THR A 406 4.82 -20.76 4.69
CA THR A 406 4.53 -21.56 5.88
C THR A 406 3.24 -21.09 6.53
N PHE A 407 2.17 -21.88 6.35
CA PHE A 407 0.84 -21.55 6.89
C PHE A 407 0.77 -21.73 8.41
N SER A 408 0.06 -20.81 9.08
CA SER A 408 -0.29 -20.94 10.51
C SER A 408 -1.72 -20.48 10.78
N TRP A 409 -2.49 -21.27 11.52
CA TRP A 409 -3.84 -20.90 11.99
C TRP A 409 -3.84 -19.82 13.07
N ASP A 410 -2.69 -19.39 13.55
CA ASP A 410 -2.52 -18.36 14.57
C ASP A 410 -2.01 -17.03 13.97
N SER A 411 -1.69 -17.03 12.67
CA SER A 411 -1.24 -15.85 11.92
C SER A 411 -2.42 -15.07 11.33
N SER A 412 -2.49 -13.79 11.62
CA SER A 412 -3.47 -12.88 11.03
C SER A 412 -3.39 -12.86 9.50
N PHE A 413 -2.17 -12.73 8.94
CA PHE A 413 -1.98 -12.76 7.49
C PHE A 413 -2.64 -13.99 6.87
N TRP A 414 -2.37 -15.20 7.39
CA TRP A 414 -2.93 -16.42 6.82
C TRP A 414 -4.43 -16.57 7.03
N ILE A 415 -4.98 -16.09 8.14
CA ILE A 415 -6.44 -16.12 8.37
C ILE A 415 -7.16 -15.16 7.42
N PHE A 416 -6.64 -13.95 7.22
CA PHE A 416 -7.21 -13.00 6.26
C PHE A 416 -7.09 -13.52 4.83
N ASN A 417 -5.92 -14.01 4.43
CA ASN A 417 -5.65 -14.56 3.10
C ASN A 417 -6.52 -15.81 2.81
N TRP A 418 -6.74 -16.69 3.80
CA TRP A 418 -7.65 -17.81 3.67
C TRP A 418 -9.08 -17.38 3.37
N VAL A 419 -9.62 -16.41 4.10
CA VAL A 419 -10.97 -15.87 3.87
C VAL A 419 -11.06 -15.21 2.51
N SER A 420 -10.08 -14.36 2.14
CA SER A 420 -10.01 -13.67 0.85
C SER A 420 -10.08 -14.66 -0.32
N ASN A 421 -9.26 -15.70 -0.28
CA ASN A 421 -9.21 -16.72 -1.34
C ASN A 421 -10.49 -17.58 -1.44
N MET A 422 -11.28 -17.68 -0.37
CA MET A 422 -12.61 -18.30 -0.46
C MET A 422 -13.63 -17.38 -1.15
N VAL A 423 -13.50 -16.08 -0.97
CA VAL A 423 -14.44 -15.07 -1.48
C VAL A 423 -14.19 -14.74 -2.94
N TYR A 424 -12.93 -14.59 -3.38
CA TYR A 424 -12.58 -14.17 -4.75
C TYR A 424 -13.33 -14.91 -5.86
N PRO A 425 -13.46 -16.25 -5.87
CA PRO A 425 -14.14 -16.95 -6.95
C PRO A 425 -15.66 -16.72 -7.01
N ARG A 426 -16.28 -16.25 -5.95
CA ARG A 426 -17.74 -16.03 -5.83
C ARG A 426 -18.02 -14.71 -5.14
N TYR A 427 -17.33 -13.66 -5.58
CA TYR A 427 -17.20 -12.37 -4.93
C TYR A 427 -18.55 -11.73 -4.58
N ASP A 428 -19.43 -11.51 -5.55
CA ASP A 428 -20.72 -10.82 -5.32
C ASP A 428 -21.70 -11.59 -4.43
N LEU A 429 -21.54 -12.92 -4.31
CA LEU A 429 -22.34 -13.71 -3.38
C LEU A 429 -21.88 -13.58 -1.93
N MET A 430 -20.59 -13.32 -1.70
CA MET A 430 -19.95 -13.42 -0.37
C MET A 430 -19.51 -12.09 0.22
N ILE A 431 -19.22 -11.09 -0.63
CA ILE A 431 -18.64 -9.80 -0.17
C ILE A 431 -19.54 -9.07 0.82
N GLY A 432 -20.86 -9.29 0.77
CA GLY A 432 -21.81 -8.71 1.74
C GLY A 432 -21.54 -9.13 3.18
N ASP A 433 -21.20 -10.40 3.42
CA ASP A 433 -20.87 -10.89 4.77
C ASP A 433 -19.53 -10.31 5.26
N ILE A 434 -18.54 -10.17 4.36
CA ILE A 434 -17.28 -9.50 4.66
C ILE A 434 -17.52 -8.05 5.08
N ARG A 435 -18.27 -7.29 4.27
CA ARG A 435 -18.58 -5.87 4.54
C ARG A 435 -19.31 -5.68 5.86
N ALA A 436 -20.28 -6.54 6.17
CA ALA A 436 -21.02 -6.48 7.44
C ALA A 436 -20.06 -6.62 8.63
N THR A 437 -19.15 -7.59 8.61
CA THR A 437 -18.17 -7.79 9.68
C THR A 437 -17.13 -6.67 9.76
N GLN A 438 -16.65 -6.16 8.62
CA GLN A 438 -15.76 -4.99 8.58
C GLN A 438 -16.43 -3.77 9.22
N HIS A 439 -17.64 -3.44 8.80
CA HIS A 439 -18.39 -2.28 9.33
C HIS A 439 -18.64 -2.39 10.85
N GLU A 440 -18.95 -3.59 11.34
CA GLU A 440 -19.15 -3.82 12.77
C GLU A 440 -17.86 -3.56 13.57
N LEU A 441 -16.75 -4.14 13.15
CA LEU A 441 -15.47 -4.01 13.84
C LEU A 441 -14.93 -2.58 13.74
N GLU A 442 -14.78 -2.05 12.53
CA GLU A 442 -14.23 -0.70 12.29
C GLU A 442 -15.15 0.38 12.89
N GLY A 443 -16.47 0.22 12.79
CA GLY A 443 -17.43 1.11 13.44
C GLY A 443 -17.23 1.16 14.95
N THR A 444 -17.08 0.00 15.60
CA THR A 444 -16.79 -0.08 17.04
C THR A 444 -15.47 0.62 17.40
N PHE A 445 -14.43 0.48 16.59
CA PHE A 445 -13.13 1.13 16.85
C PHE A 445 -13.22 2.65 16.72
N HIS A 446 -13.88 3.16 15.67
CA HIS A 446 -14.06 4.60 15.47
C HIS A 446 -14.95 5.23 16.53
N GLU A 447 -16.04 4.56 16.95
CA GLU A 447 -16.92 5.04 18.03
C GLU A 447 -16.18 5.08 19.37
N ALA A 448 -15.34 4.09 19.66
CA ALA A 448 -14.58 4.03 20.92
C ALA A 448 -13.41 5.03 20.98
N GLN A 449 -12.88 5.46 19.83
CA GLN A 449 -11.61 6.21 19.71
C GLN A 449 -11.56 7.41 20.67
N ALA A 450 -12.56 8.29 20.62
CA ALA A 450 -12.59 9.50 21.45
C ALA A 450 -12.55 9.20 22.96
N GLY A 451 -13.24 8.15 23.41
CA GLY A 451 -13.25 7.71 24.80
C GLY A 451 -11.91 7.15 25.26
N ILE A 452 -11.30 6.30 24.43
CA ILE A 452 -9.96 5.71 24.66
C ILE A 452 -8.90 6.80 24.76
N GLU A 453 -8.89 7.74 23.82
CA GLU A 453 -7.92 8.83 23.76
C GLU A 453 -8.07 9.84 24.90
N SER A 454 -9.31 10.13 25.30
CA SER A 454 -9.58 10.94 26.48
C SER A 454 -9.03 10.29 27.76
N MET A 455 -9.20 8.99 27.94
CA MET A 455 -8.61 8.24 29.06
C MET A 455 -7.09 8.23 28.98
N ALA A 456 -6.53 7.91 27.81
CA ALA A 456 -5.08 7.88 27.61
C ALA A 456 -4.43 9.25 27.88
N THR A 457 -5.06 10.35 27.44
CA THR A 457 -4.56 11.72 27.72
C THR A 457 -4.55 12.03 29.21
N ARG A 458 -5.59 11.65 29.95
CA ARG A 458 -5.63 11.81 31.42
C ARG A 458 -4.55 10.98 32.12
N LEU A 459 -4.31 9.76 31.66
CA LEU A 459 -3.22 8.92 32.18
C LEU A 459 -1.87 9.54 31.85
N TYR A 460 -1.66 10.01 30.64
CA TYR A 460 -0.42 10.64 30.20
C TYR A 460 -0.02 11.86 31.04
N GLN A 461 -1.01 12.68 31.41
CA GLN A 461 -0.80 13.83 32.30
C GLN A 461 -0.32 13.44 33.71
N LYS A 462 -0.68 12.25 34.18
CA LYS A 462 -0.26 11.75 35.49
C LYS A 462 1.04 10.96 35.40
N ASN A 463 1.12 10.05 34.46
CA ASN A 463 2.25 9.16 34.22
C ASN A 463 2.23 8.69 32.75
N PRO A 464 3.16 9.16 31.89
CA PRO A 464 3.24 8.76 30.49
C PRO A 464 3.33 7.24 30.28
N ASP A 465 3.99 6.50 31.18
CA ASP A 465 4.16 5.05 31.06
C ASP A 465 2.83 4.30 31.30
N GLU A 466 1.94 4.82 32.17
CA GLU A 466 0.60 4.26 32.33
C GLU A 466 -0.26 4.45 31.08
N ALA A 467 -0.14 5.58 30.40
CA ALA A 467 -0.82 5.83 29.14
C ALA A 467 -0.33 4.88 28.04
N LYS A 468 1.00 4.70 27.92
CA LYS A 468 1.60 3.76 26.96
C LYS A 468 1.12 2.32 27.22
N ALA A 469 1.16 1.87 28.48
CA ALA A 469 0.68 0.54 28.86
C ALA A 469 -0.80 0.36 28.54
N PHE A 470 -1.64 1.36 28.81
CA PHE A 470 -3.07 1.35 28.51
C PHE A 470 -3.31 1.22 26.99
N LEU A 471 -2.64 2.04 26.16
CA LEU A 471 -2.79 2.03 24.71
C LEU A 471 -2.21 0.76 24.07
N THR A 472 -1.07 0.25 24.58
CA THR A 472 -0.52 -1.05 24.17
C THR A 472 -1.49 -2.20 24.44
N ASN A 473 -2.12 -2.21 25.63
CA ASN A 473 -3.12 -3.22 25.96
C ASN A 473 -4.36 -3.11 25.06
N TYR A 474 -4.84 -1.90 24.79
CA TYR A 474 -5.96 -1.68 23.89
C TYR A 474 -5.65 -2.17 22.47
N THR A 475 -4.49 -1.81 21.91
CA THR A 475 -4.01 -2.31 20.61
C THR A 475 -4.00 -3.84 20.56
N ASN A 476 -3.43 -4.49 21.58
CA ASN A 476 -3.36 -5.96 21.62
C ASN A 476 -4.76 -6.60 21.71
N MET A 477 -5.65 -6.03 22.51
CA MET A 477 -7.01 -6.54 22.70
C MET A 477 -7.83 -6.40 21.41
N THR A 478 -7.78 -5.26 20.73
CA THR A 478 -8.50 -5.03 19.47
C THR A 478 -7.96 -5.92 18.34
N ALA A 479 -6.65 -6.07 18.23
CA ALA A 479 -6.03 -6.96 17.25
C ALA A 479 -6.44 -8.43 17.46
N GLN A 480 -6.40 -8.92 18.70
CA GLN A 480 -6.81 -10.29 19.02
C GLN A 480 -8.31 -10.49 18.75
N SER A 481 -9.15 -9.55 19.14
CA SER A 481 -10.60 -9.62 18.87
C SER A 481 -10.92 -9.63 17.38
N THR A 482 -10.21 -8.82 16.59
CA THR A 482 -10.33 -8.79 15.13
C THR A 482 -9.94 -10.15 14.53
N PHE A 483 -8.77 -10.68 14.93
CA PHE A 483 -8.29 -11.99 14.49
C PHE A 483 -9.30 -13.11 14.78
N ASP A 484 -9.80 -13.20 16.03
CA ASP A 484 -10.74 -14.23 16.44
C ASP A 484 -12.09 -14.12 15.71
N THR A 485 -12.54 -12.88 15.46
CA THR A 485 -13.78 -12.62 14.72
C THR A 485 -13.62 -13.01 13.25
N TRP A 486 -12.49 -12.69 12.63
CA TRP A 486 -12.23 -13.03 11.24
C TRP A 486 -12.09 -14.53 11.01
N LYS A 487 -11.45 -15.23 11.95
CA LYS A 487 -11.37 -16.70 11.92
C LYS A 487 -12.77 -17.33 11.95
N ARG A 488 -13.64 -16.86 12.87
CA ARG A 488 -15.05 -17.30 12.91
C ARG A 488 -15.83 -16.94 11.65
N LEU A 489 -15.55 -15.79 11.03
CA LEU A 489 -16.15 -15.41 9.75
C LEU A 489 -15.75 -16.41 8.65
N GLY A 490 -14.50 -16.83 8.59
CA GLY A 490 -14.05 -17.86 7.63
C GLY A 490 -14.78 -19.18 7.82
N GLU A 491 -14.92 -19.65 9.06
CA GLU A 491 -15.71 -20.86 9.39
C GLU A 491 -17.19 -20.69 8.98
N PHE A 492 -17.78 -19.52 9.21
CA PHE A 492 -19.14 -19.20 8.80
C PHE A 492 -19.29 -19.20 7.26
N ILE A 493 -18.36 -18.58 6.53
CA ILE A 493 -18.33 -18.53 5.05
C ILE A 493 -18.27 -19.96 4.47
N ILE A 494 -17.41 -20.84 5.00
CA ILE A 494 -17.36 -22.25 4.59
C ILE A 494 -18.73 -22.90 4.77
N VAL A 495 -19.36 -22.78 5.95
CA VAL A 495 -20.65 -23.40 6.22
C VAL A 495 -21.74 -22.83 5.32
N LYS A 496 -21.81 -21.51 5.15
CA LYS A 496 -22.88 -20.85 4.39
C LYS A 496 -22.85 -21.17 2.90
N TYR A 497 -21.64 -21.26 2.31
CA TYR A 497 -21.46 -21.29 0.85
C TYR A 497 -20.81 -22.58 0.31
N ALA A 498 -20.63 -23.62 1.11
CA ALA A 498 -20.05 -24.87 0.64
C ALA A 498 -20.89 -25.49 -0.49
N ASP A 499 -20.19 -26.23 -1.39
CA ASP A 499 -20.79 -27.04 -2.46
C ASP A 499 -21.57 -26.24 -3.52
N GLY A 500 -21.29 -24.93 -3.69
CA GLY A 500 -21.93 -24.07 -4.70
C GLY A 500 -23.36 -23.70 -4.40
N VAL A 501 -23.83 -23.88 -3.17
CA VAL A 501 -25.16 -23.49 -2.70
C VAL A 501 -25.06 -22.47 -1.58
N ILE A 502 -26.19 -21.84 -1.21
CA ILE A 502 -26.27 -20.93 -0.06
C ILE A 502 -27.23 -21.56 0.97
N ARG A 503 -26.73 -21.84 2.18
CA ARG A 503 -27.56 -22.35 3.27
C ARG A 503 -28.45 -21.24 3.81
N LYS A 504 -29.73 -21.55 3.97
CA LYS A 504 -30.74 -20.57 4.41
C LYS A 504 -30.48 -20.11 5.83
N MET A 505 -30.72 -18.81 6.04
CA MET A 505 -30.62 -18.18 7.35
C MET A 505 -31.91 -17.46 7.70
N LYS A 506 -32.22 -17.42 8.98
CA LYS A 506 -33.30 -16.65 9.57
C LYS A 506 -32.82 -16.06 10.89
N ASP A 507 -33.07 -14.78 11.12
CA ASP A 507 -32.68 -14.06 12.34
C ASP A 507 -31.21 -14.28 12.75
N GLY A 508 -30.30 -14.20 11.77
CA GLY A 508 -28.85 -14.38 11.97
C GLY A 508 -28.39 -15.81 12.23
N LYS A 509 -29.26 -16.82 12.13
CA LYS A 509 -28.94 -18.23 12.38
C LYS A 509 -29.29 -19.09 11.18
N PHE A 510 -28.54 -20.18 10.99
CA PHE A 510 -28.91 -21.18 9.99
C PHE A 510 -30.27 -21.80 10.30
N GLU A 511 -31.16 -21.79 9.30
CA GLU A 511 -32.49 -22.38 9.45
C GLU A 511 -32.40 -23.89 9.67
N ARG A 512 -33.23 -24.37 10.61
CA ARG A 512 -33.42 -25.78 10.91
C ARG A 512 -34.91 -26.14 10.83
N ASN A 513 -35.18 -27.37 10.39
CA ASN A 513 -36.51 -27.92 10.41
C ASN A 513 -36.93 -28.33 11.84
N SER A 514 -38.12 -28.87 12.00
CA SER A 514 -38.70 -29.27 13.31
C SER A 514 -37.92 -30.34 14.06
N ILE A 515 -37.03 -31.07 13.36
CA ILE A 515 -36.17 -32.12 13.95
C ILE A 515 -34.71 -31.68 14.07
N GLY A 516 -34.41 -30.37 13.88
CA GLY A 516 -33.10 -29.80 14.09
C GLY A 516 -32.13 -29.92 12.91
N GLN A 517 -32.55 -30.47 11.78
CA GLN A 517 -31.71 -30.57 10.57
C GLN A 517 -31.72 -29.27 9.74
N PRO A 518 -30.69 -29.00 8.92
CA PRO A 518 -30.68 -27.84 8.01
C PRO A 518 -31.93 -27.80 7.12
N ALA A 519 -32.55 -26.61 6.98
CA ALA A 519 -33.83 -26.43 6.28
C ALA A 519 -33.73 -26.37 4.75
N GLY A 520 -32.63 -26.81 4.17
CA GLY A 520 -32.41 -26.79 2.73
C GLY A 520 -31.52 -25.64 2.28
N VAL A 521 -31.41 -25.47 0.95
CA VAL A 521 -30.43 -24.59 0.33
C VAL A 521 -31.06 -23.72 -0.76
N ILE A 522 -30.47 -22.56 -1.03
CA ILE A 522 -30.68 -21.77 -2.23
C ILE A 522 -29.64 -22.20 -3.25
N ARG A 523 -30.04 -22.38 -4.51
CA ARG A 523 -29.16 -22.66 -5.64
C ARG A 523 -29.04 -21.40 -6.47
N PRO A 524 -27.97 -20.60 -6.35
CA PRO A 524 -27.86 -19.32 -7.06
C PRO A 524 -27.74 -19.51 -8.57
N GLY A 525 -27.11 -20.59 -9.03
CA GLY A 525 -26.78 -20.78 -10.44
C GLY A 525 -25.83 -19.71 -10.94
N TYR A 526 -25.87 -19.46 -12.25
CA TYR A 526 -25.14 -18.37 -12.89
C TYR A 526 -26.09 -17.25 -13.29
N PRO A 527 -25.65 -15.98 -13.27
CA PRO A 527 -26.43 -14.85 -13.78
C PRO A 527 -26.80 -15.03 -15.27
N LYS A 528 -27.92 -14.42 -15.67
CA LYS A 528 -28.46 -14.55 -17.02
C LYS A 528 -27.46 -14.11 -18.09
N GLU A 529 -26.79 -13.00 -17.88
CA GLU A 529 -25.80 -12.42 -18.79
C GLU A 529 -24.63 -13.38 -19.04
N PHE A 530 -24.18 -14.06 -17.99
CA PHE A 530 -23.14 -15.09 -18.12
C PHE A 530 -23.65 -16.32 -18.88
N LEU A 531 -24.90 -16.76 -18.64
CA LEU A 531 -25.50 -17.90 -19.34
C LEU A 531 -25.73 -17.59 -20.83
N GLU A 532 -26.07 -16.37 -21.20
CA GLU A 532 -26.19 -15.95 -22.61
C GLU A 532 -24.84 -16.06 -23.35
N GLU A 533 -23.75 -15.58 -22.73
CA GLU A 533 -22.40 -15.71 -23.30
C GLU A 533 -21.92 -17.17 -23.30
N TYR A 534 -22.26 -17.96 -22.27
CA TYR A 534 -21.97 -19.38 -22.21
C TYR A 534 -22.61 -20.13 -23.40
N VAL A 535 -23.90 -19.92 -23.67
CA VAL A 535 -24.61 -20.53 -24.79
C VAL A 535 -24.01 -20.09 -26.12
N LYS A 536 -23.71 -18.80 -26.30
CA LYS A 536 -23.05 -18.28 -27.50
C LYS A 536 -21.73 -18.99 -27.81
N ARG A 537 -20.91 -19.31 -26.80
CA ARG A 537 -19.61 -19.99 -26.95
C ARG A 537 -19.74 -21.50 -27.15
N THR A 538 -20.77 -22.14 -26.58
CA THR A 538 -20.95 -23.57 -26.62
C THR A 538 -21.90 -24.03 -27.73
N GLY A 539 -22.66 -23.11 -28.35
CA GLY A 539 -23.65 -23.38 -29.41
C GLY A 539 -24.73 -24.36 -28.94
N GLU A 540 -25.11 -25.29 -29.82
CA GLU A 540 -26.18 -26.28 -29.58
C GLU A 540 -25.77 -27.44 -28.64
N ARG A 541 -24.51 -27.45 -28.11
CA ARG A 541 -23.95 -28.59 -27.35
C ARG A 541 -24.81 -28.98 -26.14
N TYR A 542 -25.35 -28.00 -25.43
CA TYR A 542 -26.12 -28.20 -24.21
C TYR A 542 -27.59 -27.89 -24.34
N LYS A 543 -28.09 -27.73 -25.61
CA LYS A 543 -29.49 -27.53 -25.87
C LYS A 543 -30.28 -28.79 -25.54
N VAL A 544 -31.33 -28.64 -24.71
CA VAL A 544 -32.26 -29.73 -24.42
C VAL A 544 -32.92 -30.14 -25.72
N LYS A 545 -32.87 -31.42 -26.06
CA LYS A 545 -33.56 -32.03 -27.20
C LYS A 545 -34.74 -32.79 -26.63
N GLU A 546 -35.96 -32.50 -27.13
CA GLU A 546 -37.16 -33.25 -26.81
C GLU A 546 -37.15 -34.60 -27.49
#